data_12f3f6629a4d6d91042079129562b2bc
#
_entry.id   12f3f6629a4d6d91042079129562b2bc
#
_cell.length_a   1.000
_cell.length_b   1.000
_cell.length_c   1.000
_cell.angle_alpha   90.00
_cell.angle_beta   90.00
_cell.angle_gamma   90.00
#
_symmetry.space_group_name_H-M   'P 1'
#
loop_
_entity.id
_entity.type
_entity.pdbx_description
1 polymer ?
#
loop_
_entity_poly.entity_id
_entity_poly.type
_entity_poly.pdbx_seq_one_letter_code
_entity_poly.pdbx_strand_id
1 'polypeptide(L)'
;MPPSELHLSTEEFDELTPLLYDSGAAGLGWWRVRETDLRETPSGELLHQAFRLLALQANIHQTKIQKLFRLMRAEGVEPILLKGWAVARLYPQPALRPYGDYDLFVRPHDYVVAHRVIESEAARGCWVDLHSRIDELADTSAEDLFARSRLVECGNEQVRVPGAEDHFALLAIHLLKHGAWRPTWLCDLGLLLESMSGDFDWNLCLGKNKRRANWVLAAVGLAHDLVGADMADKEIAARAREIPAWLARSVLKEWETPFAIDQPPMSHRAPMRSYLRHPRGFFSDLAHRWPNPILATVSVKGKFNRLPRLPYQLGNCFLRAGALIIPKRAAD
;
A
#
# COMPACT_ATOMS: atom_id res chain seq x y z
N MET A 1 10.50 -13.88 15.48
CA MET A 1 10.43 -15.36 15.63
C MET A 1 11.19 -16.04 14.51
N PRO A 2 11.86 -17.20 14.74
CA PRO A 2 12.29 -18.04 13.62
C PRO A 2 11.03 -18.41 12.81
N PRO A 3 11.13 -18.48 11.48
CA PRO A 3 9.99 -18.85 10.67
C PRO A 3 9.52 -20.25 11.09
N SER A 4 8.19 -20.41 11.32
CA SER A 4 7.58 -21.72 11.57
C SER A 4 8.01 -22.71 10.49
N GLU A 5 8.17 -23.98 10.83
CA GLU A 5 8.44 -25.01 9.82
C GLU A 5 7.37 -24.93 8.72
N LEU A 6 7.83 -24.99 7.47
CA LEU A 6 6.95 -24.95 6.32
C LEU A 6 6.54 -26.37 5.99
N HIS A 7 5.33 -26.75 6.39
CA HIS A 7 4.73 -28.03 6.00
C HIS A 7 3.89 -27.81 4.74
N LEU A 8 4.51 -27.90 3.58
CA LEU A 8 3.87 -27.71 2.28
C LEU A 8 4.34 -28.83 1.34
N SER A 9 3.41 -29.55 0.74
CA SER A 9 3.73 -30.51 -0.29
C SER A 9 4.11 -29.81 -1.60
N THR A 10 4.72 -30.53 -2.53
CA THR A 10 5.07 -29.99 -3.86
C THR A 10 3.79 -29.58 -4.61
N GLU A 11 2.72 -30.37 -4.52
CA GLU A 11 1.46 -30.10 -5.17
C GLU A 11 0.81 -28.83 -4.66
N GLU A 12 0.75 -28.65 -3.32
CA GLU A 12 0.24 -27.40 -2.71
C GLU A 12 1.10 -26.20 -3.08
N PHE A 13 2.41 -26.38 -3.18
CA PHE A 13 3.31 -25.32 -3.58
C PHE A 13 3.09 -24.91 -5.05
N ASP A 14 2.87 -25.87 -5.94
CA ASP A 14 2.56 -25.61 -7.35
C ASP A 14 1.24 -24.85 -7.51
N GLU A 15 0.22 -25.15 -6.69
CA GLU A 15 -1.05 -24.42 -6.67
C GLU A 15 -0.89 -22.98 -6.13
N LEU A 16 -0.02 -22.75 -5.14
CA LEU A 16 0.20 -21.43 -4.54
C LEU A 16 1.09 -20.52 -5.41
N THR A 17 1.99 -21.08 -6.21
CA THR A 17 2.99 -20.33 -6.95
C THR A 17 2.40 -19.26 -7.89
N PRO A 18 1.34 -19.52 -8.69
CA PRO A 18 0.70 -18.50 -9.50
C PRO A 18 0.13 -17.34 -8.65
N LEU A 19 -0.46 -17.65 -7.49
CA LEU A 19 -1.02 -16.63 -6.59
C LEU A 19 0.08 -15.74 -6.00
N LEU A 20 1.22 -16.33 -5.62
CA LEU A 20 2.38 -15.59 -5.14
C LEU A 20 2.94 -14.67 -6.24
N TYR A 21 3.00 -15.15 -7.47
CA TYR A 21 3.49 -14.39 -8.61
C TYR A 21 2.57 -13.20 -8.91
N ASP A 22 1.28 -13.45 -9.08
CA ASP A 22 0.27 -12.45 -9.47
C ASP A 22 0.04 -11.40 -8.37
N SER A 23 0.13 -11.79 -7.09
CA SER A 23 0.01 -10.86 -5.95
C SER A 23 1.23 -9.96 -5.75
N GLY A 24 2.34 -10.21 -6.47
CA GLY A 24 3.62 -9.54 -6.27
C GLY A 24 4.42 -10.07 -5.06
N ALA A 25 4.03 -11.25 -4.53
CA ALA A 25 4.70 -11.91 -3.40
C ALA A 25 5.75 -12.94 -3.84
N ALA A 26 6.06 -13.05 -5.13
CA ALA A 26 7.01 -14.04 -5.64
C ALA A 26 8.37 -13.99 -4.93
N GLY A 27 8.89 -12.80 -4.65
CA GLY A 27 10.13 -12.63 -3.89
C GLY A 27 10.04 -13.18 -2.47
N LEU A 28 8.91 -12.95 -1.79
CA LEU A 28 8.65 -13.50 -0.45
C LEU A 28 8.51 -15.03 -0.49
N GLY A 29 7.81 -15.55 -1.51
CA GLY A 29 7.68 -16.99 -1.75
C GLY A 29 9.05 -17.65 -1.91
N TRP A 30 9.89 -17.10 -2.81
CA TRP A 30 11.27 -17.58 -2.96
C TRP A 30 12.05 -17.49 -1.63
N TRP A 31 12.01 -16.38 -0.96
CA TRP A 31 12.70 -16.18 0.31
C TRP A 31 12.33 -17.22 1.36
N ARG A 32 11.09 -17.69 1.32
CA ARG A 32 10.57 -18.69 2.26
C ARG A 32 11.03 -20.10 1.94
N VAL A 33 11.14 -20.48 0.64
CA VAL A 33 11.47 -21.85 0.22
C VAL A 33 12.94 -22.06 -0.14
N ARG A 34 13.76 -21.02 -0.27
CA ARG A 34 15.14 -21.06 -0.75
C ARG A 34 16.08 -22.02 0.01
N GLU A 35 15.72 -22.37 1.24
CA GLU A 35 16.50 -23.29 2.10
C GLU A 35 15.77 -24.63 2.32
N THR A 36 14.76 -24.94 1.51
CA THR A 36 14.00 -26.21 1.53
C THR A 36 14.16 -26.95 0.20
N ASP A 37 13.73 -28.21 0.14
CA ASP A 37 13.76 -29.01 -1.08
C ASP A 37 12.84 -28.43 -2.18
N LEU A 38 11.83 -27.64 -1.81
CA LEU A 38 10.92 -26.97 -2.75
C LEU A 38 11.65 -25.99 -3.70
N ARG A 39 12.84 -25.51 -3.34
CA ARG A 39 13.66 -24.65 -4.21
C ARG A 39 14.03 -25.29 -5.53
N GLU A 40 14.16 -26.64 -5.55
CA GLU A 40 14.61 -27.41 -6.72
C GLU A 40 13.44 -27.83 -7.63
N THR A 41 12.22 -27.54 -7.24
CA THR A 41 11.03 -27.77 -8.05
C THR A 41 10.90 -26.75 -9.18
N PRO A 42 10.11 -27.01 -10.25
CA PRO A 42 9.83 -26.02 -11.30
C PRO A 42 9.22 -24.73 -10.74
N SER A 43 8.34 -24.81 -9.75
CA SER A 43 7.73 -23.66 -9.06
C SER A 43 8.76 -22.87 -8.25
N GLY A 44 9.70 -23.57 -7.59
CA GLY A 44 10.83 -22.95 -6.90
C GLY A 44 11.72 -22.15 -7.84
N GLU A 45 12.07 -22.74 -9.00
CA GLU A 45 12.86 -22.06 -10.01
C GLU A 45 12.13 -20.84 -10.59
N LEU A 46 10.83 -20.93 -10.83
CA LEU A 46 10.01 -19.79 -11.29
C LEU A 46 10.07 -18.62 -10.29
N LEU A 47 9.88 -18.90 -8.99
CA LEU A 47 9.97 -17.88 -7.95
C LEU A 47 11.39 -17.33 -7.80
N HIS A 48 12.42 -18.16 -8.00
CA HIS A 48 13.80 -17.71 -7.99
C HIS A 48 14.11 -16.73 -9.14
N GLN A 49 13.65 -17.05 -10.34
CA GLN A 49 13.80 -16.16 -11.50
C GLN A 49 13.08 -14.84 -11.27
N ALA A 50 11.84 -14.87 -10.74
CA ALA A 50 11.10 -13.67 -10.36
C ALA A 50 11.89 -12.85 -9.33
N PHE A 51 12.43 -13.46 -8.27
CA PHE A 51 13.24 -12.78 -7.27
C PHE A 51 14.47 -12.10 -7.88
N ARG A 52 15.18 -12.76 -8.81
CA ARG A 52 16.35 -12.17 -9.50
C ARG A 52 15.96 -10.93 -10.31
N LEU A 53 14.82 -10.97 -11.03
CA LEU A 53 14.31 -9.83 -11.76
C LEU A 53 13.91 -8.68 -10.82
N LEU A 54 13.25 -8.99 -9.70
CA LEU A 54 12.89 -8.01 -8.68
C LEU A 54 14.14 -7.38 -8.02
N ALA A 55 15.22 -8.15 -7.81
CA ALA A 55 16.47 -7.62 -7.30
C ALA A 55 17.12 -6.63 -8.28
N LEU A 56 17.11 -6.94 -9.58
CA LEU A 56 17.59 -6.02 -10.61
C LEU A 56 16.74 -4.75 -10.66
N GLN A 57 15.41 -4.89 -10.62
CA GLN A 57 14.50 -3.75 -10.58
C GLN A 57 14.71 -2.88 -9.34
N ALA A 58 14.92 -3.48 -8.15
CA ALA A 58 15.20 -2.75 -6.92
C ALA A 58 16.45 -1.88 -7.04
N ASN A 59 17.53 -2.39 -7.67
CA ASN A 59 18.75 -1.62 -7.93
C ASN A 59 18.52 -0.44 -8.90
N ILE A 60 17.75 -0.67 -9.96
CA ILE A 60 17.38 0.38 -10.92
C ILE A 60 16.56 1.47 -10.20
N HIS A 61 15.58 1.07 -9.39
CA HIS A 61 14.77 1.99 -8.61
C HIS A 61 15.60 2.80 -7.61
N GLN A 62 16.53 2.15 -6.91
CA GLN A 62 17.45 2.84 -5.99
C GLN A 62 18.25 3.92 -6.71
N THR A 63 18.80 3.62 -7.88
CA THR A 63 19.55 4.60 -8.70
C THR A 63 18.66 5.77 -9.13
N LYS A 64 17.41 5.49 -9.51
CA LYS A 64 16.45 6.54 -9.90
C LYS A 64 16.04 7.42 -8.72
N ILE A 65 15.85 6.85 -7.52
CA ILE A 65 15.57 7.61 -6.29
C ILE A 65 16.72 8.55 -5.97
N GLN A 66 17.97 8.07 -5.99
CA GLN A 66 19.15 8.91 -5.78
C GLN A 66 19.20 10.08 -6.78
N LYS A 67 18.92 9.79 -8.04
CA LYS A 67 18.87 10.81 -9.10
C LYS A 67 17.78 11.85 -8.82
N LEU A 68 16.57 11.43 -8.47
CA LEU A 68 15.45 12.32 -8.16
C LEU A 68 15.77 13.24 -6.98
N PHE A 69 16.32 12.70 -5.89
CA PHE A 69 16.69 13.51 -4.73
C PHE A 69 17.75 14.54 -5.05
N ARG A 70 18.77 14.19 -5.85
CA ARG A 70 19.77 15.15 -6.34
C ARG A 70 19.16 16.25 -7.19
N LEU A 71 18.27 15.90 -8.12
CA LEU A 71 17.60 16.88 -8.99
C LEU A 71 16.71 17.85 -8.19
N MET A 72 15.94 17.32 -7.22
CA MET A 72 15.10 18.14 -6.34
C MET A 72 15.95 19.10 -5.50
N ARG A 73 17.01 18.59 -4.86
CA ARG A 73 17.90 19.41 -4.02
C ARG A 73 18.67 20.46 -4.79
N ALA A 74 19.04 20.19 -6.03
CA ALA A 74 19.67 21.20 -6.92
C ALA A 74 18.78 22.43 -7.15
N GLU A 75 17.46 22.26 -7.06
CA GLU A 75 16.46 23.33 -7.15
C GLU A 75 15.98 23.82 -5.77
N GLY A 76 16.66 23.43 -4.71
CA GLY A 76 16.35 23.84 -3.32
C GLY A 76 15.16 23.11 -2.69
N VAL A 77 14.66 22.05 -3.30
CA VAL A 77 13.51 21.27 -2.81
C VAL A 77 14.01 20.03 -2.06
N GLU A 78 13.55 19.85 -0.82
CA GLU A 78 13.78 18.62 -0.04
C GLU A 78 12.51 17.76 -0.04
N PRO A 79 12.46 16.62 -0.74
CA PRO A 79 11.29 15.76 -0.75
C PRO A 79 11.32 14.73 0.40
N ILE A 80 10.14 14.17 0.74
CA ILE A 80 9.99 12.97 1.57
C ILE A 80 9.48 11.84 0.69
N LEU A 81 10.17 10.71 0.68
CA LEU A 81 9.72 9.48 0.00
C LEU A 81 8.79 8.71 0.91
N LEU A 82 7.51 8.62 0.54
CA LEU A 82 6.44 8.18 1.43
C LEU A 82 6.26 6.66 1.50
N LYS A 83 6.33 5.99 0.37
CA LYS A 83 6.00 4.55 0.18
C LYS A 83 7.07 3.87 -0.68
N GLY A 84 6.75 2.70 -1.22
CA GLY A 84 7.67 2.01 -2.13
C GLY A 84 8.99 1.64 -1.45
N TRP A 85 10.08 2.25 -1.86
CA TRP A 85 11.40 2.01 -1.29
C TRP A 85 11.49 2.34 0.20
N ALA A 86 10.74 3.34 0.69
CA ALA A 86 10.73 3.69 2.12
C ALA A 86 10.31 2.52 3.03
N VAL A 87 9.50 1.58 2.48
CA VAL A 87 9.14 0.32 3.14
C VAL A 87 10.09 -0.81 2.74
N ALA A 88 10.39 -0.95 1.44
CA ALA A 88 11.19 -2.06 0.92
C ALA A 88 12.56 -2.17 1.58
N ARG A 89 13.16 -1.04 2.00
CA ARG A 89 14.43 -1.00 2.74
C ARG A 89 14.39 -1.69 4.10
N LEU A 90 13.20 -1.92 4.67
CA LEU A 90 13.02 -2.59 5.97
C LEU A 90 13.03 -4.12 5.83
N TYR A 91 12.80 -4.63 4.63
CA TYR A 91 12.90 -6.05 4.34
C TYR A 91 14.36 -6.51 4.31
N PRO A 92 14.66 -7.79 4.61
CA PRO A 92 16.01 -8.35 4.53
C PRO A 92 16.67 -8.14 3.16
N GLN A 93 15.87 -8.08 2.11
CA GLN A 93 16.28 -7.77 0.75
C GLN A 93 15.23 -6.87 0.09
N PRO A 94 15.59 -5.75 -0.54
CA PRO A 94 14.63 -4.86 -1.20
C PRO A 94 13.80 -5.54 -2.29
N ALA A 95 14.31 -6.61 -2.90
CA ALA A 95 13.62 -7.43 -3.89
C ALA A 95 12.38 -8.17 -3.34
N LEU A 96 12.24 -8.28 -2.03
CA LEU A 96 11.09 -8.95 -1.40
C LEU A 96 9.82 -8.09 -1.44
N ARG A 97 9.98 -6.79 -1.67
CA ARG A 97 8.87 -5.84 -1.72
C ARG A 97 8.92 -5.01 -3.01
N PRO A 98 8.33 -5.50 -4.13
CA PRO A 98 8.32 -4.75 -5.38
C PRO A 98 7.47 -3.48 -5.31
N TYR A 99 7.90 -2.46 -6.05
CA TYR A 99 7.20 -1.18 -6.23
C TYR A 99 7.52 -0.62 -7.61
N GLY A 100 6.68 0.30 -8.11
CA GLY A 100 6.80 0.81 -9.49
C GLY A 100 6.91 2.32 -9.59
N ASP A 101 6.37 3.04 -8.62
CA ASP A 101 6.28 4.50 -8.57
C ASP A 101 7.03 5.08 -7.37
N TYR A 102 7.22 6.39 -7.39
CA TYR A 102 7.88 7.15 -6.34
C TYR A 102 6.92 8.19 -5.79
N ASP A 103 6.25 7.88 -4.68
CA ASP A 103 5.40 8.83 -3.97
C ASP A 103 6.27 9.85 -3.23
N LEU A 104 6.41 11.04 -3.78
CA LEU A 104 7.17 12.13 -3.18
C LEU A 104 6.26 13.17 -2.57
N PHE A 105 6.50 13.51 -1.33
CA PHE A 105 5.86 14.63 -0.66
C PHE A 105 6.82 15.82 -0.58
N VAL A 106 6.32 17.00 -0.94
CA VAL A 106 7.04 18.27 -0.81
C VAL A 106 6.20 19.29 -0.07
N ARG A 107 6.82 20.32 0.49
CA ARG A 107 6.07 21.42 1.07
C ARG A 107 5.19 22.11 0.02
N PRO A 108 4.01 22.62 0.40
CA PRO A 108 3.11 23.24 -0.56
C PRO A 108 3.76 24.36 -1.40
N HIS A 109 4.68 25.16 -0.82
CA HIS A 109 5.37 26.23 -1.54
C HIS A 109 6.43 25.72 -2.52
N ASP A 110 6.92 24.49 -2.36
CA ASP A 110 7.91 23.87 -3.25
C ASP A 110 7.25 23.13 -4.42
N TYR A 111 5.91 22.92 -4.38
CA TYR A 111 5.21 22.04 -5.32
C TYR A 111 5.44 22.40 -6.78
N VAL A 112 5.37 23.68 -7.13
CA VAL A 112 5.54 24.16 -8.53
C VAL A 112 6.97 23.89 -9.02
N VAL A 113 7.97 24.09 -8.15
CA VAL A 113 9.37 23.83 -8.48
C VAL A 113 9.59 22.33 -8.65
N ALA A 114 9.12 21.52 -7.71
CA ALA A 114 9.19 20.06 -7.76
C ALA A 114 8.53 19.51 -9.03
N HIS A 115 7.34 20.03 -9.39
CA HIS A 115 6.62 19.62 -10.60
C HIS A 115 7.46 19.87 -11.86
N ARG A 116 8.11 21.01 -11.99
CA ARG A 116 9.03 21.30 -13.11
C ARG A 116 10.21 20.31 -13.17
N VAL A 117 10.74 19.93 -12.01
CA VAL A 117 11.83 18.95 -11.93
C VAL A 117 11.39 17.60 -12.48
N ILE A 118 10.22 17.07 -12.05
CA ILE A 118 9.75 15.76 -12.49
C ILE A 118 9.36 15.73 -13.98
N GLU A 119 8.95 16.86 -14.56
CA GLU A 119 8.65 16.98 -15.98
C GLU A 119 9.91 17.19 -16.86
N SER A 120 11.06 17.44 -16.24
CA SER A 120 12.30 17.68 -16.99
C SER A 120 12.81 16.42 -17.69
N GLU A 121 13.55 16.61 -18.78
CA GLU A 121 14.26 15.54 -19.49
C GLU A 121 15.16 14.74 -18.52
N ALA A 122 15.77 15.41 -17.55
CA ALA A 122 16.62 14.79 -16.56
C ALA A 122 15.87 13.76 -15.68
N ALA A 123 14.58 13.96 -15.42
CA ALA A 123 13.77 13.02 -14.62
C ALA A 123 13.05 11.96 -15.48
N ARG A 124 13.28 11.94 -16.80
CA ARG A 124 12.64 10.99 -17.72
C ARG A 124 12.84 9.54 -17.24
N GLY A 125 11.76 8.75 -17.28
CA GLY A 125 11.73 7.35 -16.85
C GLY A 125 11.63 7.16 -15.34
N CYS A 126 11.43 8.24 -14.56
CA CYS A 126 11.04 8.19 -13.17
C CYS A 126 9.53 8.43 -13.09
N TRP A 127 8.79 7.44 -12.61
CA TRP A 127 7.35 7.56 -12.42
C TRP A 127 7.08 8.11 -11.02
N VAL A 128 6.85 9.42 -10.95
CA VAL A 128 6.69 10.15 -9.70
C VAL A 128 5.22 10.50 -9.50
N ASP A 129 4.68 10.12 -8.33
CA ASP A 129 3.43 10.67 -7.80
C ASP A 129 3.79 11.76 -6.78
N LEU A 130 3.58 13.02 -7.20
CA LEU A 130 3.99 14.19 -6.43
C LEU A 130 2.84 14.71 -5.57
N HIS A 131 3.07 14.80 -4.27
CA HIS A 131 2.10 15.25 -3.28
C HIS A 131 2.60 16.50 -2.55
N SER A 132 1.73 17.48 -2.37
CA SER A 132 1.88 18.58 -1.41
C SER A 132 0.90 18.46 -0.25
N ARG A 133 0.06 17.42 -0.29
CA ARG A 133 -0.94 17.08 0.70
C ARG A 133 -1.14 15.58 0.74
N ILE A 134 -1.30 15.02 1.93
CA ILE A 134 -1.50 13.58 2.16
C ILE A 134 -2.83 13.39 2.89
N ASP A 135 -3.82 12.88 2.19
CA ASP A 135 -5.16 12.66 2.77
C ASP A 135 -5.16 11.65 3.93
N GLU A 136 -4.25 10.67 3.90
CA GLU A 136 -4.04 9.69 4.95
C GLU A 136 -3.55 10.32 6.26
N LEU A 137 -2.84 11.45 6.15
CA LEU A 137 -2.27 12.22 7.24
C LEU A 137 -2.90 13.63 7.33
N ALA A 138 -4.17 13.77 7.00
CA ALA A 138 -4.87 15.07 6.93
C ALA A 138 -4.82 15.89 8.23
N ASP A 139 -4.59 15.23 9.38
CA ASP A 139 -4.45 15.88 10.69
C ASP A 139 -3.01 16.29 11.00
N THR A 140 -2.05 16.02 10.09
CA THR A 140 -0.62 16.33 10.24
C THR A 140 -0.26 17.48 9.29
N SER A 141 0.35 18.53 9.82
CA SER A 141 0.87 19.62 8.98
C SER A 141 2.11 19.18 8.19
N ALA A 142 2.41 19.87 7.10
CA ALA A 142 3.64 19.62 6.34
C ALA A 142 4.89 19.78 7.23
N GLU A 143 4.91 20.81 8.05
CA GLU A 143 6.04 21.11 8.93
C GLU A 143 6.22 20.03 10.01
N ASP A 144 5.13 19.52 10.61
CA ASP A 144 5.20 18.41 11.55
C ASP A 144 5.71 17.13 10.89
N LEU A 145 5.26 16.84 9.66
CA LEU A 145 5.74 15.68 8.91
C LEU A 145 7.23 15.78 8.61
N PHE A 146 7.71 16.96 8.20
CA PHE A 146 9.13 17.21 7.98
C PHE A 146 9.95 17.13 9.28
N ALA A 147 9.44 17.69 10.38
CA ALA A 147 10.13 17.68 11.68
C ALA A 147 10.32 16.25 12.22
N ARG A 148 9.35 15.35 11.99
CA ARG A 148 9.44 13.94 12.41
C ARG A 148 10.10 13.02 11.39
N SER A 149 10.27 13.47 10.14
CA SER A 149 10.89 12.68 9.09
C SER A 149 12.37 12.38 9.39
N ARG A 150 12.87 11.29 8.83
CA ARG A 150 14.24 10.83 9.09
C ARG A 150 15.04 10.77 7.78
N LEU A 151 16.31 11.09 7.83
CA LEU A 151 17.26 10.83 6.75
C LEU A 151 17.77 9.38 6.88
N VAL A 152 17.75 8.65 5.79
CA VAL A 152 18.23 7.26 5.71
C VAL A 152 19.10 7.08 4.47
N GLU A 153 20.08 6.20 4.54
CA GLU A 153 20.97 5.93 3.42
C GLU A 153 20.25 5.18 2.29
N CYS A 154 20.45 5.65 1.07
CA CYS A 154 20.00 5.03 -0.17
C CYS A 154 21.16 5.01 -1.16
N GLY A 155 22.00 3.98 -1.09
CA GLY A 155 23.29 3.96 -1.78
C GLY A 155 24.19 5.11 -1.35
N ASN A 156 24.55 5.98 -2.28
CA ASN A 156 25.44 7.14 -2.02
C ASN A 156 24.68 8.42 -1.66
N GLU A 157 23.36 8.35 -1.47
CA GLU A 157 22.52 9.50 -1.14
C GLU A 157 21.80 9.28 0.19
N GLN A 158 21.51 10.36 0.88
CA GLN A 158 20.57 10.34 2.00
C GLN A 158 19.18 10.72 1.49
N VAL A 159 18.20 9.92 1.84
CA VAL A 159 16.79 10.08 1.41
C VAL A 159 15.95 10.33 2.65
N ARG A 160 15.05 11.30 2.57
CA ARG A 160 14.13 11.58 3.67
C ARG A 160 12.91 10.66 3.57
N VAL A 161 12.55 10.03 4.70
CA VAL A 161 11.36 9.15 4.83
C VAL A 161 10.52 9.59 6.03
N PRO A 162 9.22 9.27 6.11
CA PRO A 162 8.39 9.60 7.27
C PRO A 162 8.95 9.01 8.58
N GLY A 163 8.65 9.63 9.71
CA GLY A 163 8.82 9.02 11.02
C GLY A 163 7.97 7.74 11.15
N ALA A 164 8.30 6.89 12.11
CA ALA A 164 7.69 5.56 12.23
C ALA A 164 6.17 5.63 12.38
N GLU A 165 5.66 6.55 13.20
CA GLU A 165 4.25 6.73 13.50
C GLU A 165 3.45 7.24 12.29
N ASP A 166 3.98 8.26 11.61
CA ASP A 166 3.39 8.79 10.38
C ASP A 166 3.42 7.75 9.27
N HIS A 167 4.52 7.00 9.14
CA HIS A 167 4.68 5.97 8.13
C HIS A 167 3.68 4.82 8.32
N PHE A 168 3.56 4.33 9.56
CA PHE A 168 2.60 3.27 9.88
C PHE A 168 1.17 3.72 9.60
N ALA A 169 0.78 4.90 10.07
CA ALA A 169 -0.55 5.45 9.86
C ALA A 169 -0.88 5.67 8.37
N LEU A 170 0.09 6.18 7.60
CA LEU A 170 -0.01 6.35 6.14
C LEU A 170 -0.32 4.99 5.47
N LEU A 171 0.48 3.97 5.73
CA LEU A 171 0.34 2.66 5.10
C LEU A 171 -0.93 1.93 5.54
N ALA A 172 -1.31 2.02 6.81
CA ALA A 172 -2.54 1.46 7.34
C ALA A 172 -3.78 2.03 6.63
N ILE A 173 -3.84 3.35 6.48
CA ILE A 173 -4.96 4.01 5.82
C ILE A 173 -4.92 3.77 4.31
N HIS A 174 -3.73 3.75 3.70
CA HIS A 174 -3.55 3.42 2.28
C HIS A 174 -4.08 2.02 1.95
N LEU A 175 -3.73 1.00 2.74
CA LEU A 175 -4.28 -0.36 2.62
C LEU A 175 -5.80 -0.33 2.56
N LEU A 176 -6.44 0.34 3.52
CA LEU A 176 -7.90 0.36 3.63
C LEU A 176 -8.58 1.20 2.54
N LYS A 177 -7.98 2.31 2.11
CA LYS A 177 -8.46 3.14 0.99
C LYS A 177 -8.52 2.37 -0.31
N HIS A 178 -7.66 1.38 -0.46
CA HIS A 178 -7.63 0.48 -1.62
C HIS A 178 -8.37 -0.84 -1.40
N GLY A 179 -9.16 -0.97 -0.31
CA GLY A 179 -9.96 -2.16 -0.03
C GLY A 179 -9.17 -3.38 0.41
N ALA A 180 -7.92 -3.20 0.82
CA ALA A 180 -7.00 -4.25 1.29
C ALA A 180 -6.77 -5.38 0.25
N TRP A 181 -6.82 -5.07 -1.05
CA TRP A 181 -6.77 -6.08 -2.11
C TRP A 181 -5.38 -6.72 -2.27
N ARG A 182 -4.29 -6.03 -1.90
CA ARG A 182 -2.92 -6.51 -2.10
C ARG A 182 -2.34 -7.10 -0.80
N PRO A 183 -2.08 -8.43 -0.75
CA PRO A 183 -1.53 -9.07 0.45
C PRO A 183 -0.21 -8.49 0.93
N THR A 184 0.70 -8.13 0.01
CA THR A 184 2.01 -7.57 0.35
C THR A 184 1.94 -6.26 1.15
N TRP A 185 0.88 -5.46 1.00
CA TRP A 185 0.69 -4.26 1.81
C TRP A 185 0.36 -4.59 3.28
N LEU A 186 -0.25 -5.73 3.51
CA LEU A 186 -0.49 -6.21 4.87
C LEU A 186 0.80 -6.77 5.49
N CYS A 187 1.66 -7.41 4.68
CA CYS A 187 3.01 -7.79 5.10
C CYS A 187 3.85 -6.57 5.49
N ASP A 188 3.73 -5.44 4.75
CA ASP A 188 4.39 -4.17 5.10
C ASP A 188 4.01 -3.73 6.53
N LEU A 189 2.72 -3.81 6.87
CA LEU A 189 2.24 -3.45 8.22
C LEU A 189 2.72 -4.43 9.29
N GLY A 190 2.71 -5.73 8.99
CA GLY A 190 3.23 -6.76 9.89
C GLY A 190 4.70 -6.52 10.22
N LEU A 191 5.51 -6.28 9.20
CA LEU A 191 6.94 -5.97 9.35
C LEU A 191 7.17 -4.71 10.20
N LEU A 192 6.38 -3.66 9.97
CA LEU A 192 6.48 -2.44 10.77
C LEU A 192 6.09 -2.68 12.23
N LEU A 193 5.01 -3.43 12.50
CA LEU A 193 4.60 -3.78 13.87
C LEU A 193 5.71 -4.52 14.62
N GLU A 194 6.35 -5.50 13.98
CA GLU A 194 7.43 -6.30 14.57
C GLU A 194 8.74 -5.52 14.71
N SER A 195 8.96 -4.47 13.91
CA SER A 195 10.15 -3.62 13.96
C SER A 195 10.00 -2.37 14.83
N MET A 196 8.84 -2.16 15.46
CA MET A 196 8.61 -1.01 16.32
C MET A 196 9.55 -1.02 17.53
N SER A 197 10.19 0.12 17.77
CA SER A 197 10.96 0.36 18.97
C SER A 197 10.05 0.66 20.17
N GLY A 198 10.56 0.48 21.38
CA GLY A 198 9.78 0.70 22.61
C GLY A 198 9.34 2.16 22.85
N ASP A 199 9.88 3.09 22.08
CA ASP A 199 9.54 4.52 22.07
C ASP A 199 8.49 4.92 21.04
N PHE A 200 7.87 3.97 20.33
CA PHE A 200 6.81 4.24 19.37
C PHE A 200 5.57 4.86 20.05
N ASP A 201 5.20 6.07 19.61
CA ASP A 201 4.07 6.79 20.18
C ASP A 201 2.76 6.46 19.47
N TRP A 202 1.99 5.53 20.04
CA TRP A 202 0.67 5.18 19.54
C TRP A 202 -0.33 6.34 19.56
N ASN A 203 -0.20 7.31 20.47
CA ASN A 203 -1.09 8.48 20.47
C ASN A 203 -0.84 9.36 19.25
N LEU A 204 0.43 9.53 18.88
CA LEU A 204 0.81 10.23 17.66
C LEU A 204 0.32 9.47 16.41
N CYS A 205 0.56 8.17 16.33
CA CYS A 205 0.15 7.31 15.22
C CYS A 205 -1.38 7.34 15.01
N LEU A 206 -2.16 7.15 16.08
CA LEU A 206 -3.62 7.15 16.04
C LEU A 206 -4.20 8.54 15.77
N GLY A 207 -3.52 9.59 16.23
CA GLY A 207 -3.96 10.98 16.11
C GLY A 207 -5.22 11.28 16.92
N LYS A 208 -5.71 12.52 16.82
CA LYS A 208 -6.88 13.00 17.57
C LYS A 208 -8.22 12.57 16.96
N ASN A 209 -8.24 12.19 15.70
CA ASN A 209 -9.46 11.82 14.99
C ASN A 209 -9.85 10.38 15.29
N LYS A 210 -10.90 10.18 16.09
CA LYS A 210 -11.41 8.87 16.52
C LYS A 210 -11.74 7.91 15.34
N ARG A 211 -12.09 8.44 14.17
CA ARG A 211 -12.36 7.63 12.97
C ARG A 211 -11.05 7.13 12.36
N ARG A 212 -10.05 8.01 12.23
CA ARG A 212 -8.72 7.66 11.76
C ARG A 212 -8.08 6.62 12.69
N ALA A 213 -8.17 6.82 14.01
CA ALA A 213 -7.73 5.84 14.99
C ALA A 213 -8.40 4.46 14.81
N ASN A 214 -9.73 4.43 14.57
CA ASN A 214 -10.43 3.18 14.28
C ASN A 214 -9.93 2.51 12.99
N TRP A 215 -9.58 3.26 11.96
CA TRP A 215 -9.01 2.71 10.73
C TRP A 215 -7.62 2.11 10.96
N VAL A 216 -6.74 2.84 11.64
CA VAL A 216 -5.40 2.33 11.97
C VAL A 216 -5.49 1.06 12.81
N LEU A 217 -6.33 1.04 13.86
CA LEU A 217 -6.56 -0.16 14.68
C LEU A 217 -7.13 -1.33 13.87
N ALA A 218 -8.02 -1.04 12.90
CA ALA A 218 -8.53 -2.08 12.01
C ALA A 218 -7.43 -2.71 11.14
N ALA A 219 -6.49 -1.90 10.65
CA ALA A 219 -5.35 -2.40 9.89
C ALA A 219 -4.37 -3.20 10.77
N VAL A 220 -4.14 -2.77 12.02
CA VAL A 220 -3.37 -3.53 13.02
C VAL A 220 -3.99 -4.89 13.27
N GLY A 221 -5.32 -4.95 13.51
CA GLY A 221 -6.01 -6.21 13.70
C GLY A 221 -5.95 -7.14 12.49
N LEU A 222 -6.08 -6.60 11.27
CA LEU A 222 -5.91 -7.38 10.05
C LEU A 222 -4.49 -7.96 9.93
N ALA A 223 -3.46 -7.18 10.26
CA ALA A 223 -2.07 -7.65 10.23
C ALA A 223 -1.85 -8.79 11.23
N HIS A 224 -2.44 -8.68 12.42
CA HIS A 224 -2.39 -9.77 13.40
C HIS A 224 -3.14 -11.02 12.91
N ASP A 225 -4.41 -10.86 12.49
CA ASP A 225 -5.30 -11.99 12.19
C ASP A 225 -4.90 -12.74 10.89
N LEU A 226 -4.36 -12.04 9.88
CA LEU A 226 -4.13 -12.61 8.55
C LEU A 226 -2.66 -12.91 8.24
N VAL A 227 -1.71 -12.18 8.84
CA VAL A 227 -0.27 -12.43 8.62
C VAL A 227 0.48 -12.77 9.91
N GLY A 228 -0.23 -12.91 11.04
CA GLY A 228 0.33 -13.36 12.31
C GLY A 228 1.29 -12.34 12.96
N ALA A 229 1.17 -11.04 12.60
CA ALA A 229 2.04 -10.02 13.16
C ALA A 229 1.91 -9.93 14.69
N ASP A 230 3.04 -9.90 15.37
CA ASP A 230 3.07 -9.74 16.82
C ASP A 230 2.78 -8.29 17.24
N MET A 231 2.09 -8.12 18.36
CA MET A 231 1.74 -6.83 18.92
C MET A 231 2.29 -6.72 20.34
N ALA A 232 3.39 -6.00 20.49
CA ALA A 232 4.05 -5.81 21.77
C ALA A 232 3.18 -5.00 22.76
N ASP A 233 2.43 -3.99 22.27
CA ASP A 233 1.56 -3.16 23.10
C ASP A 233 0.23 -3.86 23.38
N LYS A 234 0.00 -4.21 24.66
CA LYS A 234 -1.19 -4.97 25.10
C LYS A 234 -2.49 -4.17 24.98
N GLU A 235 -2.45 -2.84 25.15
CA GLU A 235 -3.63 -1.99 25.04
C GLU A 235 -4.06 -1.89 23.58
N ILE A 236 -3.12 -1.62 22.69
CA ILE A 236 -3.36 -1.59 21.25
C ILE A 236 -3.85 -2.96 20.75
N ALA A 237 -3.22 -4.04 21.21
CA ALA A 237 -3.64 -5.40 20.89
C ALA A 237 -5.09 -5.67 21.32
N ALA A 238 -5.50 -5.27 22.52
CA ALA A 238 -6.88 -5.42 22.99
C ALA A 238 -7.86 -4.63 22.11
N ARG A 239 -7.55 -3.37 21.79
CA ARG A 239 -8.37 -2.51 20.92
C ARG A 239 -8.45 -3.00 19.50
N ALA A 240 -7.35 -3.54 18.96
CA ALA A 240 -7.29 -4.09 17.60
C ALA A 240 -8.09 -5.40 17.46
N ARG A 241 -8.19 -6.21 18.50
CA ARG A 241 -9.04 -7.43 18.53
C ARG A 241 -10.55 -7.14 18.51
N GLU A 242 -10.98 -5.92 18.79
CA GLU A 242 -12.40 -5.53 18.68
C GLU A 242 -12.89 -5.31 17.25
N ILE A 243 -12.01 -5.50 16.25
CA ILE A 243 -12.39 -5.38 14.84
C ILE A 243 -13.51 -6.37 14.49
N PRO A 244 -14.44 -5.98 13.62
CA PRO A 244 -15.54 -6.86 13.26
C PRO A 244 -15.08 -7.98 12.35
N ALA A 245 -15.51 -9.22 12.60
CA ALA A 245 -15.13 -10.41 11.83
C ALA A 245 -15.43 -10.33 10.32
N TRP A 246 -16.37 -9.45 9.89
CA TRP A 246 -16.63 -9.24 8.46
C TRP A 246 -15.40 -8.64 7.73
N LEU A 247 -14.54 -7.92 8.44
CA LEU A 247 -13.40 -7.20 7.84
C LEU A 247 -12.37 -8.20 7.27
N ALA A 248 -11.90 -9.14 8.09
CA ALA A 248 -10.98 -10.20 7.63
C ALA A 248 -11.61 -11.05 6.52
N ARG A 249 -12.90 -11.43 6.66
CA ARG A 249 -13.61 -12.16 5.59
C ARG A 249 -13.68 -11.38 4.28
N SER A 250 -13.83 -10.05 4.33
CA SER A 250 -13.85 -9.22 3.13
C SER A 250 -12.49 -9.16 2.45
N VAL A 251 -11.40 -9.14 3.23
CA VAL A 251 -10.04 -9.20 2.69
C VAL A 251 -9.79 -10.53 2.02
N LEU A 252 -10.09 -11.66 2.69
CA LEU A 252 -9.90 -12.99 2.13
C LEU A 252 -10.70 -13.19 0.84
N LYS A 253 -11.97 -12.73 0.82
CA LYS A 253 -12.78 -12.75 -0.39
C LYS A 253 -12.19 -11.94 -1.55
N GLU A 254 -11.56 -10.81 -1.25
CA GLU A 254 -10.86 -10.02 -2.27
C GLU A 254 -9.64 -10.77 -2.81
N TRP A 255 -8.93 -11.50 -1.94
CA TRP A 255 -7.76 -12.29 -2.32
C TRP A 255 -8.07 -13.59 -3.06
N GLU A 256 -9.29 -14.12 -2.95
CA GLU A 256 -9.79 -15.23 -3.79
C GLU A 256 -9.96 -14.82 -5.26
N THR A 257 -10.10 -13.53 -5.53
CA THR A 257 -10.21 -13.02 -6.90
C THR A 257 -8.83 -13.04 -7.55
N PRO A 258 -8.64 -13.60 -8.77
CA PRO A 258 -7.36 -13.58 -9.44
C PRO A 258 -6.78 -12.17 -9.48
N PHE A 259 -5.56 -12.03 -9.02
CA PHE A 259 -4.82 -10.75 -9.09
C PHE A 259 -4.45 -10.50 -10.56
N ALA A 260 -5.42 -10.03 -11.37
CA ALA A 260 -5.11 -9.64 -12.72
C ALA A 260 -4.22 -8.40 -12.66
N ILE A 261 -2.96 -8.57 -13.08
CA ILE A 261 -2.00 -7.49 -13.28
C ILE A 261 -2.59 -6.39 -14.15
N ASP A 262 -3.55 -6.75 -15.01
CA ASP A 262 -4.26 -5.88 -15.93
C ASP A 262 -5.60 -5.35 -15.40
N GLN A 263 -6.01 -5.63 -14.16
CA GLN A 263 -7.17 -4.95 -13.61
C GLN A 263 -6.74 -3.55 -13.13
N PRO A 264 -6.95 -2.52 -13.96
CA PRO A 264 -6.67 -1.17 -13.53
C PRO A 264 -7.51 -0.88 -12.28
N PRO A 265 -6.99 -0.10 -11.33
CA PRO A 265 -7.79 0.38 -10.21
C PRO A 265 -9.10 0.93 -10.76
N MET A 266 -10.18 0.82 -10.01
CA MET A 266 -11.57 1.09 -10.44
C MET A 266 -11.79 2.39 -11.24
N SER A 267 -10.81 3.31 -11.25
CA SER A 267 -10.79 4.55 -12.05
C SER A 267 -10.68 4.34 -13.58
N HIS A 268 -10.18 3.20 -14.04
CA HIS A 268 -9.93 2.96 -15.48
C HIS A 268 -10.96 2.02 -16.14
N ARG A 269 -12.01 1.62 -15.42
CA ARG A 269 -13.11 0.86 -16.02
C ARG A 269 -13.86 1.70 -17.05
N ALA A 270 -14.40 1.04 -18.08
CA ALA A 270 -15.08 1.70 -19.18
C ALA A 270 -16.00 2.82 -18.71
N PRO A 271 -15.95 4.02 -19.31
CA PRO A 271 -16.78 5.13 -18.86
C PRO A 271 -18.25 4.78 -19.00
N MET A 272 -19.11 5.24 -18.08
CA MET A 272 -20.55 4.96 -18.09
C MET A 272 -21.21 5.20 -19.46
N ARG A 273 -20.66 6.14 -20.25
CA ARG A 273 -21.12 6.44 -21.61
C ARG A 273 -21.02 5.23 -22.57
N SER A 274 -20.08 4.31 -22.36
CA SER A 274 -19.94 3.11 -23.19
C SER A 274 -21.14 2.15 -23.01
N TYR A 275 -21.78 2.15 -21.83
CA TYR A 275 -22.93 1.31 -21.51
C TYR A 275 -24.25 1.84 -22.10
N LEU A 276 -24.33 3.11 -22.45
CA LEU A 276 -25.46 3.64 -23.23
C LEU A 276 -25.55 2.97 -24.60
N ARG A 277 -24.43 2.53 -25.16
CA ARG A 277 -24.35 1.82 -26.44
C ARG A 277 -24.46 0.29 -26.30
N HIS A 278 -24.08 -0.27 -25.13
CA HIS A 278 -24.04 -1.70 -24.86
C HIS A 278 -24.63 -2.03 -23.47
N PRO A 279 -25.96 -1.91 -23.25
CA PRO A 279 -26.57 -2.06 -21.93
C PRO A 279 -26.39 -3.46 -21.30
N ARG A 280 -26.23 -4.51 -22.12
CA ARG A 280 -25.96 -5.86 -21.61
C ARG A 280 -24.61 -5.96 -20.90
N GLY A 281 -23.59 -5.24 -21.37
CA GLY A 281 -22.29 -5.16 -20.70
C GLY A 281 -22.37 -4.51 -19.32
N PHE A 282 -23.31 -3.57 -19.11
CA PHE A 282 -23.51 -2.96 -17.80
C PHE A 282 -23.92 -3.96 -16.72
N PHE A 283 -24.85 -4.85 -17.03
CA PHE A 283 -25.33 -5.84 -16.05
C PHE A 283 -24.25 -6.91 -15.75
N SER A 284 -23.48 -7.35 -16.75
CA SER A 284 -22.37 -8.27 -16.51
C SER A 284 -21.28 -7.64 -15.64
N ASP A 285 -21.01 -6.36 -15.82
CA ASP A 285 -20.01 -5.64 -15.07
C ASP A 285 -20.49 -5.11 -13.71
N LEU A 286 -21.80 -5.16 -13.45
CA LEU A 286 -22.38 -4.62 -12.22
C LEU A 286 -21.81 -5.30 -10.97
N ALA A 287 -21.67 -6.63 -11.01
CA ALA A 287 -21.06 -7.39 -9.92
C ALA A 287 -19.59 -6.97 -9.66
N HIS A 288 -18.81 -6.77 -10.74
CA HIS A 288 -17.42 -6.31 -10.66
C HIS A 288 -17.29 -4.82 -10.30
N ARG A 289 -18.37 -4.05 -10.47
CA ARG A 289 -18.45 -2.62 -10.09
C ARG A 289 -18.96 -2.38 -8.70
N TRP A 290 -19.51 -3.43 -8.05
CA TRP A 290 -19.99 -3.30 -6.69
C TRP A 290 -18.81 -2.95 -5.77
N PRO A 291 -18.91 -1.88 -4.98
CA PRO A 291 -17.75 -1.43 -4.21
C PRO A 291 -17.38 -2.43 -3.10
N ASN A 292 -16.09 -2.72 -2.99
CA ASN A 292 -15.53 -3.44 -1.86
C ASN A 292 -16.01 -2.78 -0.54
N PRO A 293 -16.47 -3.54 0.46
CA PRO A 293 -17.05 -2.97 1.69
C PRO A 293 -16.03 -2.19 2.52
N ILE A 294 -14.72 -2.50 2.44
CA ILE A 294 -13.65 -1.78 3.13
C ILE A 294 -13.48 -0.41 2.47
N LEU A 295 -13.22 -0.40 1.15
CA LEU A 295 -13.10 0.83 0.37
C LEU A 295 -14.33 1.71 0.53
N ALA A 296 -15.54 1.14 0.44
CA ALA A 296 -16.78 1.88 0.61
C ALA A 296 -16.88 2.55 1.99
N THR A 297 -16.51 1.82 3.05
CA THR A 297 -16.51 2.36 4.42
C THR A 297 -15.58 3.56 4.54
N VAL A 298 -14.37 3.48 4.00
CA VAL A 298 -13.40 4.58 4.02
C VAL A 298 -13.88 5.76 3.18
N SER A 299 -14.39 5.51 1.97
CA SER A 299 -14.86 6.56 1.04
C SER A 299 -15.99 7.42 1.61
N VAL A 300 -16.94 6.81 2.34
CA VAL A 300 -17.99 7.55 3.02
C VAL A 300 -17.61 8.00 4.43
N LYS A 301 -16.33 7.93 4.77
CA LYS A 301 -15.79 8.32 6.07
C LYS A 301 -16.45 7.58 7.24
N GLY A 302 -16.78 6.29 7.07
CA GLY A 302 -17.39 5.44 8.08
C GLY A 302 -16.37 4.85 9.06
N LYS A 303 -16.86 4.17 10.10
CA LYS A 303 -16.05 3.37 11.04
C LYS A 303 -16.15 1.89 10.71
N PHE A 304 -15.10 1.12 10.98
CA PHE A 304 -15.15 -0.32 10.99
C PHE A 304 -15.82 -0.79 12.29
N ASN A 305 -17.09 -1.16 12.19
CA ASN A 305 -17.95 -1.60 13.27
C ASN A 305 -18.81 -2.79 12.79
N ARG A 306 -19.68 -3.32 13.67
CA ARG A 306 -20.52 -4.49 13.37
C ARG A 306 -21.78 -4.18 12.54
N LEU A 307 -22.01 -2.93 12.15
CA LEU A 307 -23.17 -2.55 11.31
C LEU A 307 -23.06 -3.14 9.90
N PRO A 308 -24.18 -3.41 9.23
CA PRO A 308 -24.19 -3.87 7.83
C PRO A 308 -23.46 -2.91 6.89
N ARG A 309 -22.74 -3.44 5.90
CA ARG A 309 -21.94 -2.63 4.96
C ARG A 309 -22.72 -2.11 3.76
N LEU A 310 -23.89 -2.67 3.47
CA LEU A 310 -24.72 -2.25 2.35
C LEU A 310 -24.96 -0.73 2.29
N PRO A 311 -25.33 -0.03 3.38
CA PRO A 311 -25.49 1.43 3.35
C PRO A 311 -24.23 2.18 2.94
N TYR A 312 -23.05 1.69 3.36
CA TYR A 312 -21.77 2.29 3.01
C TYR A 312 -21.42 2.07 1.53
N GLN A 313 -21.73 0.88 1.00
CA GLN A 313 -21.54 0.54 -0.41
C GLN A 313 -22.47 1.39 -1.30
N LEU A 314 -23.73 1.54 -0.94
CA LEU A 314 -24.67 2.44 -1.63
C LEU A 314 -24.17 3.90 -1.56
N GLY A 315 -23.75 4.37 -0.40
CA GLY A 315 -23.18 5.72 -0.23
C GLY A 315 -21.96 5.94 -1.15
N ASN A 316 -21.06 4.95 -1.27
CA ASN A 316 -19.94 5.01 -2.21
C ASN A 316 -20.42 5.05 -3.67
N CYS A 317 -21.45 4.29 -4.04
CA CYS A 317 -22.04 4.36 -5.38
C CYS A 317 -22.56 5.78 -5.69
N PHE A 318 -23.24 6.42 -4.74
CA PHE A 318 -23.71 7.80 -4.91
C PHE A 318 -22.58 8.81 -5.05
N LEU A 319 -21.52 8.70 -4.22
CA LEU A 319 -20.33 9.55 -4.36
C LEU A 319 -19.68 9.41 -5.73
N ARG A 320 -19.58 8.19 -6.24
CA ARG A 320 -19.03 7.91 -7.57
C ARG A 320 -19.90 8.45 -8.69
N ALA A 321 -21.22 8.32 -8.58
CA ALA A 321 -22.17 8.89 -9.53
C ALA A 321 -22.11 10.42 -9.52
N GLY A 322 -22.07 11.06 -8.35
CA GLY A 322 -21.91 12.50 -8.21
C GLY A 322 -20.63 13.04 -8.86
N ALA A 323 -19.51 12.34 -8.69
CA ALA A 323 -18.22 12.70 -9.32
C ALA A 323 -18.24 12.62 -10.87
N LEU A 324 -19.17 11.86 -11.45
CA LEU A 324 -19.35 11.80 -12.92
C LEU A 324 -20.18 12.99 -13.45
N ILE A 325 -21.04 13.57 -12.61
CA ILE A 325 -21.94 14.68 -12.98
C ILE A 325 -21.25 16.03 -12.78
N ILE A 326 -20.39 16.14 -11.76
CA ILE A 326 -19.64 17.37 -11.47
C ILE A 326 -18.23 17.20 -12.05
N PRO A 327 -17.90 17.84 -13.19
CA PRO A 327 -16.53 17.80 -13.70
C PRO A 327 -15.62 18.42 -12.62
N LYS A 328 -14.54 17.71 -12.25
CA LYS A 328 -13.48 18.29 -11.42
C LYS A 328 -13.08 19.59 -12.11
N ARG A 329 -13.34 20.76 -11.50
CA ARG A 329 -12.63 21.96 -11.86
C ARG A 329 -11.15 21.64 -11.77
N ALA A 330 -10.42 21.82 -12.87
CA ALA A 330 -8.96 21.81 -12.82
C ALA A 330 -8.57 22.71 -11.67
N ALA A 331 -7.83 22.15 -10.73
CA ALA A 331 -7.23 22.96 -9.67
C ALA A 331 -6.18 23.82 -10.37
N ASP A 332 -6.46 25.13 -10.43
CA ASP A 332 -5.49 26.16 -10.74
C ASP A 332 -4.37 26.17 -9.69
#